data_ef33d1be8aa89020be1fadb836e9d100
#
_entry.id   ef33d1be8aa89020be1fadb836e9d100
#
_cell.length_a   1.000
_cell.length_b   1.000
_cell.length_c   1.000
_cell.angle_alpha   90.00
_cell.angle_beta   90.00
_cell.angle_gamma   90.00
#
_symmetry.space_group_name_H-M   'P 1'
#
loop_
_entity.id
_entity.type
_entity.pdbx_description
1 polymer ?
#
loop_
_entity_poly.entity_id
_entity_poly.type
_entity_poly.pdbx_seq_one_letter_code
_entity_poly.pdbx_strand_id
1 'polypeptide(L)'
;VHAYTTASIRRAIEAGAKVIEHGHLMDEATAKLIADKGVWLSTQAFPEELGNAFPPGSFERGKFMEVLAGTDETYRLAKKYKIKTAFGTDVLFSEGLARQHGALLAMLTKWYTPGETLVIATGTNAELLALSGKRNPYPGRLGVVQEGALADLLLIDGDPVANIALITDPERYMVVIMKDGKVYKNTLRN
;
A
#
# COMPACT_ATOMS: atom_id res chain seq x y z
N VAL A 1 -13.09 -2.48 6.04
CA VAL A 1 -13.29 -3.53 7.07
C VAL A 1 -12.04 -4.39 7.15
N HIS A 2 -11.48 -4.59 8.35
CA HIS A 2 -10.38 -5.55 8.58
C HIS A 2 -10.92 -6.98 8.44
N ALA A 3 -10.43 -7.72 7.46
CA ALA A 3 -10.85 -9.09 7.20
C ALA A 3 -9.73 -9.88 6.53
N TYR A 4 -9.31 -10.97 7.17
CA TYR A 4 -8.21 -11.82 6.68
C TYR A 4 -8.70 -13.04 5.91
N THR A 5 -9.72 -13.73 6.44
CA THR A 5 -10.17 -15.03 5.94
C THR A 5 -11.28 -14.89 4.89
N THR A 6 -11.39 -15.88 4.02
CA THR A 6 -12.50 -16.01 3.04
C THR A 6 -13.87 -15.75 3.66
N ALA A 7 -14.16 -16.34 4.82
CA ALA A 7 -15.46 -16.20 5.47
C ALA A 7 -15.72 -14.76 5.94
N SER A 8 -14.72 -14.10 6.55
CA SER A 8 -14.86 -12.72 7.02
C SER A 8 -14.98 -11.72 5.87
N ILE A 9 -14.22 -11.93 4.79
CA ILE A 9 -14.28 -11.10 3.59
C ILE A 9 -15.65 -11.18 2.92
N ARG A 10 -16.18 -12.39 2.70
CA ARG A 10 -17.51 -12.59 2.10
C ARG A 10 -18.60 -11.91 2.92
N ARG A 11 -18.58 -12.10 4.23
CA ARG A 11 -19.54 -11.44 5.15
C ARG A 11 -19.45 -9.91 5.08
N ALA A 12 -18.24 -9.36 5.00
CA ALA A 12 -18.04 -7.92 4.85
C ALA A 12 -18.62 -7.40 3.51
N ILE A 13 -18.38 -8.11 2.42
CA ILE A 13 -18.91 -7.76 1.10
C ILE A 13 -20.45 -7.83 1.08
N GLU A 14 -21.04 -8.88 1.65
CA GLU A 14 -22.50 -9.04 1.79
C GLU A 14 -23.11 -7.91 2.60
N ALA A 15 -22.40 -7.43 3.64
CA ALA A 15 -22.81 -6.27 4.43
C ALA A 15 -22.60 -4.92 3.72
N GLY A 16 -22.08 -4.90 2.49
CA GLY A 16 -21.90 -3.70 1.68
C GLY A 16 -20.56 -2.98 1.86
N ALA A 17 -19.56 -3.60 2.46
CA ALA A 17 -18.20 -3.04 2.56
C ALA A 17 -17.65 -2.73 1.17
N LYS A 18 -17.01 -1.56 1.05
CA LYS A 18 -16.39 -1.09 -0.19
C LYS A 18 -14.88 -1.35 -0.23
N VAL A 19 -14.30 -1.59 0.94
CA VAL A 19 -12.85 -1.81 1.11
C VAL A 19 -12.65 -2.96 2.08
N ILE A 20 -11.79 -3.91 1.70
CA ILE A 20 -11.25 -4.95 2.56
C ILE A 20 -9.80 -4.55 2.89
N GLU A 21 -9.51 -4.41 4.18
CA GLU A 21 -8.17 -4.29 4.70
C GLU A 21 -7.60 -5.69 4.95
N HIS A 22 -6.37 -5.91 4.57
CA HIS A 22 -5.59 -7.15 4.68
C HIS A 22 -5.90 -8.18 3.58
N GLY A 23 -6.89 -9.04 3.75
CA GLY A 23 -7.28 -10.02 2.73
C GLY A 23 -6.33 -11.21 2.54
N HIS A 24 -5.27 -11.35 3.34
CA HIS A 24 -4.13 -12.26 3.11
C HIS A 24 -4.49 -13.75 3.03
N LEU A 25 -5.64 -14.17 3.55
CA LEU A 25 -6.06 -15.57 3.60
C LEU A 25 -7.30 -15.82 2.73
N MET A 26 -7.48 -15.03 1.66
CA MET A 26 -8.58 -15.23 0.72
C MET A 26 -8.29 -16.37 -0.24
N ASP A 27 -9.35 -17.11 -0.59
CA ASP A 27 -9.31 -18.05 -1.71
C ASP A 27 -9.59 -17.36 -3.06
N GLU A 28 -9.34 -18.09 -4.14
CA GLU A 28 -9.54 -17.59 -5.49
C GLU A 28 -11.00 -17.19 -5.78
N ALA A 29 -11.98 -17.92 -5.27
CA ALA A 29 -13.40 -17.60 -5.44
C ALA A 29 -13.77 -16.28 -4.75
N THR A 30 -13.13 -15.99 -3.61
CA THR A 30 -13.31 -14.71 -2.90
C THR A 30 -12.61 -13.57 -3.60
N ALA A 31 -11.42 -13.79 -4.15
CA ALA A 31 -10.76 -12.78 -4.98
C ALA A 31 -11.61 -12.39 -6.20
N LYS A 32 -12.19 -13.39 -6.87
CA LYS A 32 -13.14 -13.15 -7.96
C LYS A 32 -14.35 -12.35 -7.49
N LEU A 33 -14.92 -12.67 -6.33
CA LEU A 33 -16.05 -11.94 -5.76
C LEU A 33 -15.71 -10.47 -5.47
N ILE A 34 -14.51 -10.20 -4.92
CA ILE A 34 -14.00 -8.84 -4.69
C ILE A 34 -13.99 -8.06 -6.01
N ALA A 35 -13.43 -8.66 -7.07
CA ALA A 35 -13.35 -8.05 -8.39
C ALA A 35 -14.76 -7.80 -8.99
N ASP A 36 -15.62 -8.82 -9.00
CA ASP A 36 -16.97 -8.75 -9.57
C ASP A 36 -17.86 -7.69 -8.88
N LYS A 37 -17.62 -7.46 -7.58
CA LYS A 37 -18.35 -6.44 -6.79
C LYS A 37 -17.66 -5.07 -6.78
N GLY A 38 -16.51 -4.92 -7.44
CA GLY A 38 -15.74 -3.68 -7.46
C GLY A 38 -15.28 -3.23 -6.07
N VAL A 39 -15.09 -4.17 -5.15
CA VAL A 39 -14.57 -3.91 -3.81
C VAL A 39 -13.06 -3.70 -3.87
N TRP A 40 -12.54 -2.78 -3.09
CA TRP A 40 -11.12 -2.49 -2.99
C TRP A 40 -10.42 -3.46 -2.05
N LEU A 41 -9.15 -3.74 -2.36
CA LEU A 41 -8.24 -4.44 -1.48
C LEU A 41 -7.14 -3.48 -1.04
N SER A 42 -7.05 -3.20 0.25
CA SER A 42 -5.94 -2.48 0.87
C SER A 42 -5.12 -3.50 1.65
N THR A 43 -3.96 -3.87 1.11
CA THR A 43 -3.17 -4.99 1.63
C THR A 43 -1.70 -4.62 1.80
N GLN A 44 -1.00 -5.36 2.65
CA GLN A 44 0.36 -5.09 3.10
C GLN A 44 1.31 -6.18 2.65
N ALA A 45 2.52 -5.79 2.25
CA ALA A 45 3.65 -6.69 2.12
C ALA A 45 4.47 -6.61 3.41
N PHE A 46 4.35 -7.63 4.26
CA PHE A 46 5.10 -7.67 5.51
C PHE A 46 6.47 -8.29 5.30
N PRO A 47 7.54 -7.68 5.85
CA PRO A 47 8.85 -8.33 5.91
C PRO A 47 8.81 -9.52 6.89
N GLU A 48 9.46 -10.63 6.51
CA GLU A 48 9.48 -11.86 7.33
C GLU A 48 10.09 -11.60 8.71
N GLU A 49 11.08 -10.72 8.76
CA GLU A 49 11.78 -10.34 9.99
C GLU A 49 10.85 -9.74 11.06
N LEU A 50 9.70 -9.20 10.66
CA LEU A 50 8.68 -8.72 11.59
C LEU A 50 8.18 -9.84 12.50
N GLY A 51 8.21 -11.09 12.04
CA GLY A 51 7.89 -12.27 12.84
C GLY A 51 8.80 -12.46 14.07
N ASN A 52 10.01 -11.88 14.04
CA ASN A 52 10.95 -11.94 15.17
C ASN A 52 10.53 -11.05 16.35
N ALA A 53 9.57 -10.15 16.18
CA ALA A 53 8.97 -9.38 17.26
C ALA A 53 8.11 -10.27 18.20
N PHE A 54 7.71 -11.44 17.74
CA PHE A 54 6.89 -12.38 18.49
C PHE A 54 7.72 -13.56 19.02
N PRO A 55 7.51 -14.01 20.27
CA PRO A 55 8.25 -15.14 20.83
C PRO A 55 8.09 -16.41 19.97
N PRO A 56 9.15 -17.21 19.78
CA PRO A 56 9.04 -18.52 19.12
C PRO A 56 7.96 -19.38 19.75
N GLY A 57 7.06 -19.96 18.92
CA GLY A 57 5.97 -20.82 19.38
C GLY A 57 4.77 -20.08 19.98
N SER A 58 4.77 -18.76 20.05
CA SER A 58 3.61 -17.99 20.49
C SER A 58 2.46 -18.04 19.47
N PHE A 59 1.25 -17.84 19.96
CA PHE A 59 0.04 -17.78 19.14
C PHE A 59 0.10 -16.63 18.12
N GLU A 60 0.63 -15.47 18.53
CA GLU A 60 0.80 -14.28 17.70
C GLU A 60 1.76 -14.54 16.54
N ARG A 61 2.88 -15.22 16.83
CA ARG A 61 3.83 -15.61 15.77
C ARG A 61 3.20 -16.60 14.81
N GLY A 62 2.45 -17.57 15.30
CA GLY A 62 1.71 -18.52 14.45
C GLY A 62 0.77 -17.80 13.48
N LYS A 63 -0.03 -16.87 13.97
CA LYS A 63 -0.93 -16.05 13.14
C LYS A 63 -0.19 -15.18 12.15
N PHE A 64 0.89 -14.53 12.56
CA PHE A 64 1.71 -13.73 11.65
C PHE A 64 2.26 -14.58 10.51
N MET A 65 2.77 -15.78 10.81
CA MET A 65 3.30 -16.68 9.76
C MET A 65 2.23 -17.18 8.80
N GLU A 66 0.99 -17.39 9.25
CA GLU A 66 -0.14 -17.70 8.34
C GLU A 66 -0.40 -16.53 7.38
N VAL A 67 -0.48 -15.31 7.90
CA VAL A 67 -0.67 -14.09 7.09
C VAL A 67 0.46 -13.92 6.09
N LEU A 68 1.70 -14.08 6.55
CA LEU A 68 2.89 -13.99 5.70
C LEU A 68 2.84 -15.03 4.57
N ALA A 69 2.49 -16.27 4.87
CA ALA A 69 2.37 -17.34 3.88
C ALA A 69 1.28 -17.05 2.83
N GLY A 70 0.20 -16.37 3.21
CA GLY A 70 -0.88 -16.00 2.29
C GLY A 70 -0.59 -14.78 1.41
N THR A 71 0.45 -14.01 1.73
CA THR A 71 0.73 -12.72 1.06
C THR A 71 0.98 -12.87 -0.44
N ASP A 72 1.80 -13.83 -0.85
CA ASP A 72 2.12 -14.07 -2.26
C ASP A 72 0.87 -14.38 -3.08
N GLU A 73 0.04 -15.27 -2.58
CA GLU A 73 -1.19 -15.68 -3.25
C GLU A 73 -2.17 -14.52 -3.35
N THR A 74 -2.28 -13.71 -2.31
CA THR A 74 -3.14 -12.53 -2.27
C THR A 74 -2.79 -11.54 -3.38
N TYR A 75 -1.52 -11.17 -3.52
CA TYR A 75 -1.09 -10.26 -4.59
C TYR A 75 -1.22 -10.90 -5.98
N ARG A 76 -0.93 -12.19 -6.11
CA ARG A 76 -1.12 -12.92 -7.37
C ARG A 76 -2.59 -12.91 -7.81
N LEU A 77 -3.51 -13.17 -6.88
CA LEU A 77 -4.95 -13.15 -7.14
C LEU A 77 -5.45 -11.73 -7.43
N ALA A 78 -4.97 -10.73 -6.68
CA ALA A 78 -5.31 -9.33 -6.93
C ALA A 78 -4.93 -8.91 -8.35
N LYS A 79 -3.73 -9.27 -8.80
CA LYS A 79 -3.27 -9.00 -10.17
C LYS A 79 -4.05 -9.79 -11.21
N LYS A 80 -4.27 -11.07 -10.98
CA LYS A 80 -5.04 -11.97 -11.89
C LYS A 80 -6.44 -11.45 -12.18
N TYR A 81 -7.15 -11.01 -11.15
CA TYR A 81 -8.53 -10.53 -11.24
C TYR A 81 -8.64 -9.00 -11.37
N LYS A 82 -7.51 -8.30 -11.52
CA LYS A 82 -7.46 -6.84 -11.64
C LYS A 82 -8.22 -6.13 -10.52
N ILE A 83 -8.09 -6.65 -9.31
CA ILE A 83 -8.70 -6.02 -8.13
C ILE A 83 -8.04 -4.65 -7.93
N LYS A 84 -8.85 -3.62 -7.68
CA LYS A 84 -8.34 -2.31 -7.27
C LYS A 84 -7.59 -2.46 -5.96
N THR A 85 -6.26 -2.41 -6.04
CA THR A 85 -5.38 -2.67 -4.90
C THR A 85 -4.71 -1.38 -4.46
N ALA A 86 -4.85 -1.04 -3.20
CA ALA A 86 -4.18 0.07 -2.54
C ALA A 86 -3.00 -0.42 -1.71
N PHE A 87 -2.01 0.44 -1.53
CA PHE A 87 -0.86 0.21 -0.67
C PHE A 87 -1.05 0.89 0.67
N GLY A 88 -0.88 0.14 1.75
CA GLY A 88 -0.71 0.64 3.11
C GLY A 88 0.36 -0.17 3.81
N THR A 89 1.03 0.39 4.81
CA THR A 89 2.08 -0.32 5.54
C THR A 89 1.56 -0.98 6.81
N ASP A 90 0.47 -0.48 7.36
CA ASP A 90 -0.07 -0.90 8.66
C ASP A 90 0.99 -0.89 9.78
N VAL A 91 1.97 0.01 9.66
CA VAL A 91 3.04 0.15 10.65
C VAL A 91 2.52 0.88 11.86
N LEU A 92 2.30 0.13 12.93
CA LEU A 92 1.89 0.62 14.24
C LEU A 92 2.97 0.27 15.27
N PHE A 93 3.21 1.18 16.21
CA PHE A 93 4.06 0.96 17.38
C PHE A 93 5.51 0.55 17.10
N SER A 94 6.02 0.78 15.88
CA SER A 94 7.41 0.49 15.51
C SER A 94 8.06 1.71 14.84
N GLU A 95 8.87 2.44 15.60
CA GLU A 95 9.62 3.60 15.08
C GLU A 95 10.57 3.20 13.94
N GLY A 96 11.23 2.06 14.06
CA GLY A 96 12.16 1.55 13.05
C GLY A 96 11.48 1.31 11.70
N LEU A 97 10.31 0.65 11.71
CA LEU A 97 9.55 0.42 10.48
C LEU A 97 8.88 1.69 9.95
N ALA A 98 8.46 2.61 10.81
CA ALA A 98 7.88 3.88 10.39
C ALA A 98 8.85 4.74 9.58
N ARG A 99 10.15 4.51 9.69
CA ARG A 99 11.19 5.15 8.86
C ARG A 99 11.44 4.45 7.53
N GLN A 100 10.81 3.29 7.31
CA GLN A 100 11.07 2.40 6.16
C GLN A 100 9.92 2.31 5.16
N HIS A 101 9.02 3.29 5.12
CA HIS A 101 7.86 3.28 4.21
C HIS A 101 8.26 3.06 2.74
N GLY A 102 9.35 3.68 2.28
CA GLY A 102 9.88 3.47 0.94
C GLY A 102 10.35 2.04 0.68
N ALA A 103 11.01 1.41 1.66
CA ALA A 103 11.45 0.02 1.57
C ALA A 103 10.25 -0.94 1.53
N LEU A 104 9.24 -0.70 2.40
CA LEU A 104 7.99 -1.49 2.40
C LEU A 104 7.24 -1.35 1.07
N LEU A 105 7.19 -0.15 0.50
CA LEU A 105 6.61 0.06 -0.83
C LEU A 105 7.39 -0.70 -1.91
N ALA A 106 8.71 -0.65 -1.88
CA ALA A 106 9.55 -1.34 -2.85
C ALA A 106 9.37 -2.86 -2.84
N MET A 107 8.93 -3.46 -1.73
CA MET A 107 8.59 -4.90 -1.66
C MET A 107 7.50 -5.32 -2.66
N LEU A 108 6.62 -4.39 -3.06
CA LEU A 108 5.57 -4.68 -4.04
C LEU A 108 6.14 -5.07 -5.40
N THR A 109 7.41 -4.75 -5.70
CA THR A 109 8.05 -5.16 -6.96
C THR A 109 8.27 -6.67 -7.08
N LYS A 110 7.98 -7.42 -6.03
CA LYS A 110 7.85 -8.88 -6.12
C LYS A 110 6.70 -9.31 -7.04
N TRP A 111 5.65 -8.50 -7.15
CA TRP A 111 4.43 -8.82 -7.91
C TRP A 111 4.11 -7.81 -9.01
N TYR A 112 4.54 -6.57 -8.87
CA TYR A 112 4.28 -5.45 -9.77
C TYR A 112 5.57 -4.90 -10.35
N THR A 113 5.49 -4.24 -11.50
CA THR A 113 6.62 -3.44 -11.99
C THR A 113 6.85 -2.22 -11.08
N PRO A 114 8.05 -1.60 -11.09
CA PRO A 114 8.27 -0.35 -10.36
C PRO A 114 7.24 0.74 -10.69
N GLY A 115 6.91 0.91 -11.97
CA GLY A 115 5.89 1.88 -12.40
C GLY A 115 4.50 1.58 -11.83
N GLU A 116 4.04 0.31 -11.89
CA GLU A 116 2.77 -0.11 -11.26
C GLU A 116 2.80 0.16 -9.74
N THR A 117 3.92 -0.14 -9.07
CA THR A 117 4.10 0.10 -7.63
C THR A 117 3.94 1.57 -7.28
N LEU A 118 4.57 2.46 -8.05
CA LEU A 118 4.44 3.90 -7.84
C LEU A 118 3.02 4.40 -8.09
N VAL A 119 2.34 3.90 -9.12
CA VAL A 119 0.93 4.23 -9.41
C VAL A 119 0.01 3.76 -8.27
N ILE A 120 0.24 2.56 -7.72
CA ILE A 120 -0.53 2.05 -6.57
C ILE A 120 -0.40 3.01 -5.39
N ALA A 121 0.81 3.43 -5.05
CA ALA A 121 1.07 4.29 -3.90
C ALA A 121 0.62 5.75 -4.08
N THR A 122 0.36 6.19 -5.31
CA THR A 122 -0.01 7.58 -5.64
C THR A 122 -1.45 7.66 -6.16
N GLY A 123 -1.65 7.51 -7.45
CA GLY A 123 -2.96 7.67 -8.10
C GLY A 123 -4.02 6.72 -7.58
N THR A 124 -3.68 5.41 -7.43
CA THR A 124 -4.64 4.41 -6.93
C THR A 124 -5.00 4.66 -5.47
N ASN A 125 -4.02 4.97 -4.61
CA ASN A 125 -4.30 5.34 -3.22
C ASN A 125 -5.17 6.61 -3.12
N ALA A 126 -4.96 7.59 -4.00
CA ALA A 126 -5.80 8.79 -4.04
C ALA A 126 -7.26 8.48 -4.39
N GLU A 127 -7.51 7.54 -5.31
CA GLU A 127 -8.87 7.07 -5.61
C GLU A 127 -9.51 6.39 -4.40
N LEU A 128 -8.73 5.56 -3.65
CA LEU A 128 -9.23 4.95 -2.42
C LEU A 128 -9.62 5.99 -1.37
N LEU A 129 -8.76 6.99 -1.13
CA LEU A 129 -9.02 8.06 -0.17
C LEU A 129 -10.27 8.87 -0.52
N ALA A 130 -10.56 9.05 -1.81
CA ALA A 130 -11.76 9.75 -2.28
C ALA A 130 -13.07 9.04 -1.86
N LEU A 131 -13.05 7.74 -1.57
CA LEU A 131 -14.21 7.01 -1.04
C LEU A 131 -14.67 7.51 0.34
N SER A 132 -13.82 8.26 1.06
CA SER A 132 -14.17 8.92 2.32
C SER A 132 -15.24 10.01 2.14
N GLY A 133 -15.49 10.46 0.91
CA GLY A 133 -16.51 11.44 0.57
C GLY A 133 -16.35 12.73 1.38
N LYS A 134 -17.39 13.13 2.11
CA LYS A 134 -17.38 14.36 2.93
C LYS A 134 -16.35 14.35 4.07
N ARG A 135 -15.80 13.18 4.41
CA ARG A 135 -14.77 13.04 5.45
C ARG A 135 -13.34 13.07 4.86
N ASN A 136 -13.20 13.17 3.54
CA ASN A 136 -11.90 13.32 2.91
C ASN A 136 -11.26 14.64 3.37
N PRO A 137 -10.11 14.61 4.04
CA PRO A 137 -9.45 15.83 4.53
C PRO A 137 -8.77 16.63 3.42
N TYR A 138 -8.69 16.06 2.21
CA TYR A 138 -7.98 16.68 1.08
C TYR A 138 -8.99 17.41 0.18
N PRO A 139 -8.90 18.75 0.07
CA PRO A 139 -9.86 19.54 -0.70
C PRO A 139 -9.63 19.47 -2.21
N GLY A 140 -8.50 18.89 -2.65
CA GLY A 140 -8.08 18.84 -4.04
C GLY A 140 -7.76 17.43 -4.51
N ARG A 141 -7.35 17.33 -5.75
CA ARG A 141 -6.95 16.07 -6.40
C ARG A 141 -5.57 15.66 -5.91
N LEU A 142 -5.41 14.39 -5.53
CA LEU A 142 -4.18 13.78 -5.06
C LEU A 142 -3.60 12.79 -6.08
N GLY A 143 -2.33 12.44 -5.90
CA GLY A 143 -1.67 11.32 -6.54
C GLY A 143 -1.38 11.48 -8.03
N VAL A 144 -1.51 12.70 -8.56
CA VAL A 144 -1.26 13.03 -9.97
C VAL A 144 -0.51 14.35 -10.08
N VAL A 145 0.35 14.46 -11.10
CA VAL A 145 0.99 15.73 -11.50
C VAL A 145 0.13 16.34 -12.58
N GLN A 146 -0.75 17.25 -12.19
CA GLN A 146 -1.70 17.90 -13.07
C GLN A 146 -2.05 19.30 -12.55
N GLU A 147 -2.33 20.24 -13.45
CA GLU A 147 -2.84 21.55 -13.07
C GLU A 147 -4.11 21.43 -12.22
N GLY A 148 -4.17 22.18 -11.12
CA GLY A 148 -5.28 22.17 -10.17
C GLY A 148 -5.23 20.99 -9.16
N ALA A 149 -4.27 20.07 -9.23
CA ALA A 149 -4.04 19.07 -8.20
C ALA A 149 -3.28 19.67 -7.00
N LEU A 150 -3.39 19.03 -5.84
CA LEU A 150 -2.56 19.38 -4.69
C LEU A 150 -1.09 19.15 -5.03
N ALA A 151 -0.25 20.11 -4.68
CA ALA A 151 1.18 20.06 -4.93
C ALA A 151 1.90 19.23 -3.85
N ASP A 152 1.59 17.94 -3.82
CA ASP A 152 2.25 16.90 -3.02
C ASP A 152 3.23 16.19 -3.94
N LEU A 153 4.50 16.63 -3.97
CA LEU A 153 5.48 16.25 -4.97
C LEU A 153 6.77 15.74 -4.34
N LEU A 154 7.34 14.72 -4.95
CA LEU A 154 8.69 14.24 -4.68
C LEU A 154 9.53 14.41 -5.95
N LEU A 155 10.68 15.06 -5.84
CA LEU A 155 11.70 15.05 -6.88
C LEU A 155 12.80 14.08 -6.45
N ILE A 156 13.04 13.07 -7.29
CA ILE A 156 14.00 11.99 -7.02
C ILE A 156 15.20 12.16 -7.93
N ASP A 157 16.39 12.08 -7.35
CA ASP A 157 17.65 12.07 -8.10
C ASP A 157 17.85 10.69 -8.74
N GLY A 158 17.38 10.56 -9.98
CA GLY A 158 17.36 9.33 -10.75
C GLY A 158 15.95 8.95 -11.24
N ASP A 159 15.84 7.78 -11.86
CA ASP A 159 14.59 7.25 -12.42
C ASP A 159 14.05 6.10 -11.54
N PRO A 160 13.04 6.34 -10.67
CA PRO A 160 12.46 5.31 -9.81
C PRO A 160 11.63 4.27 -10.57
N VAL A 161 11.25 4.53 -11.84
CA VAL A 161 10.60 3.53 -12.69
C VAL A 161 11.61 2.52 -13.19
N ALA A 162 12.84 2.94 -13.46
CA ALA A 162 13.94 2.03 -13.80
C ALA A 162 14.55 1.35 -12.56
N ASN A 163 14.61 2.07 -11.43
CA ASN A 163 15.21 1.59 -10.19
C ASN A 163 14.41 2.03 -8.96
N ILE A 164 13.52 1.18 -8.51
CA ILE A 164 12.68 1.46 -7.34
C ILE A 164 13.48 1.62 -6.04
N ALA A 165 14.70 1.08 -5.96
CA ALA A 165 15.54 1.20 -4.76
C ALA A 165 15.84 2.67 -4.39
N LEU A 166 15.72 3.61 -5.32
CA LEU A 166 15.89 5.04 -5.04
C LEU A 166 14.91 5.56 -3.98
N ILE A 167 13.70 5.00 -3.89
CA ILE A 167 12.72 5.43 -2.87
C ILE A 167 13.00 4.87 -1.48
N THR A 168 13.90 3.92 -1.34
CA THR A 168 14.21 3.29 -0.03
C THR A 168 15.18 4.11 0.82
N ASP A 169 15.88 5.07 0.21
CA ASP A 169 16.78 6.01 0.87
C ASP A 169 16.36 7.47 0.55
N PRO A 170 15.32 7.97 1.24
CA PRO A 170 14.77 9.31 1.00
C PRO A 170 15.76 10.42 1.34
N GLU A 171 16.69 10.18 2.27
CA GLU A 171 17.69 11.18 2.63
C GLU A 171 18.65 11.46 1.46
N ARG A 172 19.03 10.44 0.75
CA ARG A 172 19.94 10.54 -0.38
C ARG A 172 19.26 10.97 -1.66
N TYR A 173 18.12 10.35 -2.01
CA TYR A 173 17.57 10.45 -3.37
C TYR A 173 16.33 11.34 -3.49
N MET A 174 15.59 11.64 -2.42
CA MET A 174 14.50 12.59 -2.49
C MET A 174 15.05 14.00 -2.30
N VAL A 175 15.44 14.64 -3.41
CA VAL A 175 16.09 15.97 -3.39
C VAL A 175 15.13 17.12 -3.15
N VAL A 176 13.83 16.95 -3.50
CA VAL A 176 12.77 17.86 -3.08
C VAL A 176 11.61 17.06 -2.51
N ILE A 177 11.10 17.48 -1.36
CA ILE A 177 9.86 16.99 -0.77
C ILE A 177 8.94 18.19 -0.58
N MET A 178 7.79 18.14 -1.24
CA MET A 178 6.77 19.20 -1.18
C MET A 178 5.44 18.59 -0.75
N LYS A 179 4.72 19.27 0.13
CA LYS A 179 3.37 18.95 0.52
C LYS A 179 2.51 20.22 0.51
N ASP A 180 1.38 20.15 -0.18
CA ASP A 180 0.43 21.25 -0.33
C ASP A 180 1.14 22.56 -0.75
N GLY A 181 2.06 22.46 -1.72
CA GLY A 181 2.86 23.58 -2.22
C GLY A 181 3.98 24.06 -1.29
N LYS A 182 4.06 23.56 -0.06
CA LYS A 182 5.14 23.90 0.88
C LYS A 182 6.31 22.94 0.74
N VAL A 183 7.51 23.49 0.52
CA VAL A 183 8.75 22.72 0.46
C VAL A 183 9.25 22.40 1.86
N TYR A 184 9.43 21.10 2.15
CA TYR A 184 9.95 20.57 3.40
C TYR A 184 11.41 20.15 3.31
N LYS A 185 11.84 19.72 2.14
CA LYS A 185 13.24 19.40 1.82
C LYS A 185 13.58 19.98 0.46
N ASN A 186 14.74 20.60 0.36
CA ASN A 186 15.34 21.01 -0.91
C ASN A 186 16.86 20.92 -0.79
N THR A 187 17.44 19.98 -1.47
CA THR A 187 18.89 19.77 -1.53
C THR A 187 19.48 20.03 -2.93
N LEU A 188 18.66 20.63 -3.83
CA LEU A 188 19.17 21.09 -5.11
C LEU A 188 20.25 22.15 -4.86
N ARG A 189 21.41 21.95 -5.45
CA ARG A 189 22.45 22.98 -5.46
C ARG A 189 22.03 24.05 -6.47
N ASN A 190 22.05 25.31 -6.04
CA ASN A 190 21.94 26.46 -6.93
C ASN A 190 23.22 26.58 -7.76
#